data_10f4e3ebd013e4a1de10ae855874eb1a
#
_entry.id   10f4e3ebd013e4a1de10ae855874eb1a
#
_cell.length_a   1.000
_cell.length_b   1.000
_cell.length_c   1.000
_cell.angle_alpha   90.00
_cell.angle_beta   90.00
_cell.angle_gamma   90.00
#
_symmetry.space_group_name_H-M   'P 1'
#
loop_
_entity.id
_entity.type
_entity.pdbx_description
1 polymer ?
#
loop_
_entity_poly.entity_id
_entity_poly.type
_entity_poly.pdbx_seq_one_letter_code
_entity_poly.pdbx_strand_id
1 'polypeptide(L)'
;MSSPAINILVLAAGPTSGEAPGDYPLCLTESGGVSLLERIVDNCANIPDAKFTYAFLESEVRKFHLDNIVELLTPTARVVSVLRGAQGSGCSALLAASTMPAGDELLIVSANEIVDMDMHQVVQDFRARGFDGGTLTFSSIHPRYSYVRLDTAGEVIEAAQQNPISRNATAGVFWFKSVGAFVEAVKSMIRKGASTNDAFYPAPAFNEMLLKQARIGAIPMEAARYQPLKTEQQLAAFEQMQLMRSAA
;
A
#
# COMPACT_ATOMS: atom_id res chain seq x y z
N MET A 1 -19.20 -12.31 18.35
CA MET A 1 -18.56 -12.74 17.09
C MET A 1 -17.19 -12.10 17.10
N SER A 2 -16.11 -12.87 17.00
CA SER A 2 -14.76 -12.28 16.87
C SER A 2 -14.70 -11.44 15.60
N SER A 3 -14.08 -10.26 15.68
CA SER A 3 -13.79 -9.45 14.48
C SER A 3 -13.00 -10.29 13.48
N PRO A 4 -13.23 -10.14 12.17
CA PRO A 4 -12.44 -10.83 11.16
C PRO A 4 -10.96 -10.47 11.36
N ALA A 5 -10.06 -11.43 11.12
CA ALA A 5 -8.64 -11.19 11.16
C ALA A 5 -8.26 -10.19 10.06
N ILE A 6 -7.25 -9.37 10.29
CA ILE A 6 -6.74 -8.42 9.29
C ILE A 6 -5.39 -8.88 8.78
N ASN A 7 -5.24 -8.94 7.46
CA ASN A 7 -3.97 -9.21 6.80
C ASN A 7 -3.36 -7.88 6.33
N ILE A 8 -2.14 -7.61 6.74
CA ILE A 8 -1.35 -6.46 6.29
C ILE A 8 -0.42 -6.94 5.18
N LEU A 9 -0.65 -6.44 3.98
CA LEU A 9 0.16 -6.74 2.81
C LEU A 9 1.11 -5.57 2.53
N VAL A 10 2.39 -5.78 2.80
CA VAL A 10 3.46 -4.84 2.46
C VAL A 10 3.92 -5.09 1.03
N LEU A 11 3.66 -4.15 0.13
CA LEU A 11 4.05 -4.23 -1.28
C LEU A 11 5.41 -3.60 -1.51
N ALA A 12 6.43 -4.43 -1.66
CA ALA A 12 7.81 -4.02 -1.96
C ALA A 12 8.32 -4.58 -3.30
N ALA A 13 7.51 -5.34 -4.06
CA ALA A 13 7.83 -5.87 -5.39
C ALA A 13 7.56 -4.84 -6.51
N GLY A 14 7.80 -3.56 -6.25
CA GLY A 14 7.72 -2.51 -7.28
C GLY A 14 8.96 -2.49 -8.19
N PRO A 15 8.92 -1.79 -9.34
CA PRO A 15 10.15 -1.46 -10.02
C PRO A 15 11.00 -0.66 -9.03
N THR A 16 12.16 -1.20 -8.69
CA THR A 16 13.25 -0.38 -8.17
C THR A 16 13.44 0.70 -9.23
N SER A 17 13.23 1.95 -8.86
CA SER A 17 13.65 3.05 -9.72
C SER A 17 15.12 2.76 -10.01
N GLY A 18 15.45 2.48 -11.28
CA GLY A 18 16.69 1.85 -11.72
C GLY A 18 17.96 2.68 -11.56
N GLU A 19 18.07 3.42 -10.48
CA GLU A 19 19.12 4.36 -10.14
C GLU A 19 19.49 4.35 -8.65
N ALA A 20 19.00 3.35 -7.86
CA ALA A 20 19.55 3.21 -6.52
C ALA A 20 21.00 2.72 -6.62
N PRO A 21 22.00 3.39 -5.99
CA PRO A 21 23.38 2.93 -6.01
C PRO A 21 23.45 1.49 -5.52
N GLY A 22 23.85 0.57 -6.41
CA GLY A 22 24.14 -0.81 -6.05
C GLY A 22 22.98 -1.80 -6.03
N ASP A 23 21.87 -1.57 -6.74
CA ASP A 23 20.72 -2.50 -6.76
C ASP A 23 20.14 -2.82 -5.36
N TYR A 24 20.26 -1.93 -4.40
CA TYR A 24 19.80 -2.15 -3.03
C TYR A 24 18.29 -1.93 -2.93
N PRO A 25 17.53 -2.84 -2.28
CA PRO A 25 16.08 -2.67 -2.14
C PRO A 25 15.75 -1.42 -1.34
N LEU A 26 14.90 -0.56 -1.90
CA LEU A 26 14.51 0.70 -1.27
C LEU A 26 13.93 0.50 0.13
N CYS A 27 13.18 -0.58 0.35
CA CYS A 27 12.57 -0.89 1.64
C CYS A 27 13.60 -1.16 2.76
N LEU A 28 14.85 -1.49 2.43
CA LEU A 28 15.93 -1.67 3.38
C LEU A 28 16.76 -0.40 3.61
N THR A 29 16.48 0.69 2.89
CA THR A 29 17.19 1.95 3.10
C THR A 29 16.90 2.45 4.52
N GLU A 30 17.97 2.81 5.22
CA GLU A 30 17.90 3.31 6.58
C GLU A 30 17.86 4.83 6.63
N SER A 31 17.09 5.36 7.58
CA SER A 31 17.11 6.76 7.94
C SER A 31 17.07 6.86 9.46
N GLY A 32 18.11 7.46 10.06
CA GLY A 32 18.26 7.51 11.51
C GLY A 32 18.46 6.11 12.15
N GLY A 33 19.09 5.18 11.44
CA GLY A 33 19.36 3.82 11.90
C GLY A 33 18.15 2.87 11.90
N VAL A 34 17.03 3.28 11.28
CA VAL A 34 15.81 2.47 11.16
C VAL A 34 15.47 2.31 9.67
N SER A 35 15.25 1.08 9.22
CA SER A 35 14.90 0.82 7.82
C SER A 35 13.47 1.29 7.49
N LEU A 36 13.20 1.55 6.20
CA LEU A 36 11.84 1.90 5.76
C LEU A 36 10.85 0.77 6.06
N LEU A 37 11.29 -0.47 5.89
CA LEU A 37 10.48 -1.65 6.17
C LEU A 37 10.07 -1.70 7.65
N GLU A 38 11.01 -1.48 8.56
CA GLU A 38 10.78 -1.44 9.99
C GLU A 38 9.78 -0.33 10.38
N ARG A 39 9.93 0.88 9.82
CA ARG A 39 8.97 1.99 10.05
C ARG A 39 7.54 1.66 9.62
N ILE A 40 7.40 0.93 8.51
CA ILE A 40 6.07 0.49 8.02
C ILE A 40 5.47 -0.54 8.98
N VAL A 41 6.29 -1.47 9.46
CA VAL A 41 5.88 -2.47 10.45
C VAL A 41 5.43 -1.80 11.74
N ASP A 42 6.25 -0.89 12.27
CA ASP A 42 5.95 -0.15 13.51
C ASP A 42 4.65 0.66 13.39
N ASN A 43 4.40 1.27 12.24
CA ASN A 43 3.18 2.03 11.99
C ASN A 43 1.90 1.16 11.97
N CYS A 44 2.05 -0.13 11.75
CA CYS A 44 0.96 -1.11 11.75
C CYS A 44 0.94 -2.01 13.00
N ALA A 45 1.96 -1.94 13.86
CA ALA A 45 2.16 -2.88 14.98
C ALA A 45 1.05 -2.83 16.05
N ASN A 46 0.35 -1.70 16.18
CA ASN A 46 -0.75 -1.53 17.13
C ASN A 46 -2.12 -2.05 16.62
N ILE A 47 -2.18 -2.61 15.39
CA ILE A 47 -3.39 -3.26 14.89
C ILE A 47 -3.49 -4.65 15.52
N PRO A 48 -4.51 -4.94 16.36
CA PRO A 48 -4.63 -6.22 17.03
C PRO A 48 -4.79 -7.38 16.06
N ASP A 49 -4.16 -8.51 16.38
CA ASP A 49 -4.26 -9.78 15.63
C ASP A 49 -3.91 -9.67 14.12
N ALA A 50 -3.11 -8.65 13.76
CA ALA A 50 -2.67 -8.43 12.39
C ALA A 50 -1.71 -9.54 11.93
N LYS A 51 -1.94 -10.04 10.71
CA LYS A 51 -1.07 -11.01 10.05
C LYS A 51 -0.32 -10.32 8.92
N PHE A 52 1.00 -10.28 9.01
CA PHE A 52 1.82 -9.66 7.99
C PHE A 52 2.13 -10.61 6.83
N THR A 53 2.09 -10.09 5.63
CA THR A 53 2.57 -10.72 4.40
C THR A 53 3.36 -9.70 3.59
N TYR A 54 4.53 -10.08 3.12
CA TYR A 54 5.40 -9.22 2.34
C TYR A 54 5.49 -9.75 0.91
N ALA A 55 5.28 -8.87 -0.07
CA ALA A 55 5.48 -9.19 -1.47
C ALA A 55 6.77 -8.52 -1.96
N PHE A 56 7.81 -9.30 -2.21
CA PHE A 56 9.11 -8.86 -2.71
C PHE A 56 9.42 -9.45 -4.08
N LEU A 57 10.33 -8.84 -4.81
CA LEU A 57 10.91 -9.48 -6.00
C LEU A 57 11.73 -10.70 -5.60
N GLU A 58 11.54 -11.82 -6.29
CA GLU A 58 12.27 -13.07 -6.01
C GLU A 58 13.79 -12.88 -6.03
N SER A 59 14.29 -12.08 -6.98
CA SER A 59 15.70 -11.75 -7.08
C SER A 59 16.24 -11.00 -5.87
N GLU A 60 15.42 -10.15 -5.25
CA GLU A 60 15.79 -9.39 -4.04
C GLU A 60 15.74 -10.26 -2.80
N VAL A 61 14.73 -11.13 -2.66
CA VAL A 61 14.67 -12.12 -1.58
C VAL A 61 15.95 -12.94 -1.53
N ARG A 62 16.37 -13.49 -2.67
CA ARG A 62 17.58 -14.32 -2.76
C ARG A 62 18.88 -13.53 -2.54
N LYS A 63 18.99 -12.32 -3.08
CA LYS A 63 20.22 -11.51 -3.03
C LYS A 63 20.46 -10.90 -1.65
N PHE A 64 19.40 -10.47 -0.98
CA PHE A 64 19.48 -9.69 0.26
C PHE A 64 18.91 -10.43 1.48
N HIS A 65 18.52 -11.70 1.32
CA HIS A 65 17.95 -12.51 2.40
C HIS A 65 16.76 -11.82 3.10
N LEU A 66 15.82 -11.27 2.29
CA LEU A 66 14.67 -10.52 2.83
C LEU A 66 13.75 -11.38 3.68
N ASP A 67 13.72 -12.69 3.45
CA ASP A 67 13.03 -13.67 4.27
C ASP A 67 13.56 -13.68 5.72
N ASN A 68 14.88 -13.70 5.90
CA ASN A 68 15.50 -13.65 7.22
C ASN A 68 15.23 -12.30 7.93
N ILE A 69 15.29 -11.20 7.18
CA ILE A 69 14.97 -9.86 7.71
C ILE A 69 13.51 -9.81 8.20
N VAL A 70 12.58 -10.33 7.41
CA VAL A 70 11.17 -10.40 7.79
C VAL A 70 10.95 -11.27 9.02
N GLU A 71 11.63 -12.40 9.13
CA GLU A 71 11.54 -13.29 10.31
C GLU A 71 11.98 -12.57 11.59
N LEU A 72 12.99 -11.70 11.51
CA LEU A 72 13.45 -10.88 12.65
C LEU A 72 12.46 -9.78 13.02
N LEU A 73 11.82 -9.13 12.02
CA LEU A 73 10.88 -8.03 12.25
C LEU A 73 9.49 -8.53 12.67
N THR A 74 9.02 -9.60 12.04
CA THR A 74 7.68 -10.15 12.22
C THR A 74 7.72 -11.68 12.12
N PRO A 75 8.03 -12.40 13.21
CA PRO A 75 8.34 -13.84 13.19
C PRO A 75 7.26 -14.76 12.59
N THR A 76 6.00 -14.33 12.57
CA THR A 76 4.87 -15.12 12.02
C THR A 76 4.47 -14.70 10.61
N ALA A 77 5.20 -13.78 10.01
CA ALA A 77 4.87 -13.23 8.70
C ALA A 77 5.14 -14.22 7.56
N ARG A 78 4.51 -13.94 6.41
CA ARG A 78 4.75 -14.67 5.17
C ARG A 78 5.49 -13.80 4.17
N VAL A 79 6.39 -14.42 3.41
CA VAL A 79 7.03 -13.80 2.26
C VAL A 79 6.46 -14.43 0.99
N VAL A 80 6.00 -13.59 0.07
CA VAL A 80 5.54 -13.97 -1.25
C VAL A 80 6.51 -13.44 -2.28
N SER A 81 7.21 -14.33 -2.97
CA SER A 81 8.14 -13.99 -4.04
C SER A 81 7.39 -13.67 -5.33
N VAL A 82 7.63 -12.49 -5.87
CA VAL A 82 7.04 -12.00 -7.12
C VAL A 82 8.11 -12.04 -8.21
N LEU A 83 7.78 -12.63 -9.35
CA LEU A 83 8.70 -12.64 -10.50
C LEU A 83 8.78 -11.26 -11.16
N ARG A 84 9.94 -10.93 -11.72
CA ARG A 84 10.07 -9.78 -12.63
C ARG A 84 9.13 -9.99 -13.82
N GLY A 85 8.36 -8.97 -14.16
CA GLY A 85 7.34 -9.05 -15.22
C GLY A 85 5.90 -9.17 -14.73
N ALA A 86 5.68 -9.18 -13.43
CA ALA A 86 4.34 -8.93 -12.89
C ALA A 86 3.82 -7.59 -13.43
N GLN A 87 2.62 -7.61 -14.01
CA GLN A 87 2.02 -6.43 -14.63
C GLN A 87 1.49 -5.44 -13.57
N GLY A 88 2.40 -4.80 -12.83
CA GLY A 88 2.11 -3.78 -11.83
C GLY A 88 1.83 -4.32 -10.43
N SER A 89 1.74 -3.37 -9.48
CA SER A 89 1.57 -3.67 -8.05
C SER A 89 0.23 -4.32 -7.72
N GLY A 90 -0.81 -4.13 -8.55
CA GLY A 90 -2.10 -4.82 -8.42
C GLY A 90 -1.98 -6.32 -8.65
N CYS A 91 -1.15 -6.76 -9.63
CA CYS A 91 -0.89 -8.18 -9.86
C CYS A 91 -0.05 -8.80 -8.74
N SER A 92 0.96 -8.08 -8.24
CA SER A 92 1.75 -8.50 -7.07
C SER A 92 0.87 -8.66 -5.82
N ALA A 93 -0.03 -7.69 -5.59
CA ALA A 93 -0.99 -7.75 -4.50
C ALA A 93 -2.00 -8.91 -4.67
N LEU A 94 -2.48 -9.15 -5.89
CA LEU A 94 -3.37 -10.28 -6.20
C LEU A 94 -2.71 -11.62 -5.88
N LEU A 95 -1.44 -11.78 -6.28
CA LEU A 95 -0.68 -13.01 -6.01
C LEU A 95 -0.60 -13.27 -4.51
N ALA A 96 -0.21 -12.27 -3.73
CA ALA A 96 -0.11 -12.39 -2.27
C ALA A 96 -1.49 -12.60 -1.61
N ALA A 97 -2.50 -11.80 -1.97
CA ALA A 97 -3.84 -11.88 -1.41
C ALA A 97 -4.53 -13.23 -1.72
N SER A 98 -4.19 -13.87 -2.85
CA SER A 98 -4.73 -15.20 -3.19
C SER A 98 -4.31 -16.31 -2.23
N THR A 99 -3.34 -16.09 -1.36
CA THR A 99 -2.89 -17.02 -0.32
C THR A 99 -3.57 -16.80 1.03
N MET A 100 -4.40 -15.75 1.15
CA MET A 100 -5.06 -15.34 2.39
C MET A 100 -6.51 -15.83 2.43
N PRO A 101 -7.12 -16.00 3.62
CA PRO A 101 -8.53 -16.34 3.74
C PRO A 101 -9.41 -15.24 3.14
N ALA A 102 -10.36 -15.62 2.26
CA ALA A 102 -11.17 -14.66 1.51
C ALA A 102 -12.06 -13.77 2.40
N GLY A 103 -12.45 -14.25 3.59
CA GLY A 103 -13.29 -13.52 4.54
C GLY A 103 -12.53 -12.56 5.47
N ASP A 104 -11.20 -12.65 5.52
CA ASP A 104 -10.37 -11.75 6.33
C ASP A 104 -10.31 -10.36 5.70
N GLU A 105 -10.02 -9.35 6.51
CA GLU A 105 -9.73 -8.00 6.01
C GLU A 105 -8.34 -7.91 5.39
N LEU A 106 -8.14 -6.92 4.52
CA LEU A 106 -6.87 -6.66 3.85
C LEU A 106 -6.49 -5.18 3.96
N LEU A 107 -5.32 -4.90 4.52
CA LEU A 107 -4.69 -3.59 4.47
C LEU A 107 -3.43 -3.69 3.58
N ILE A 108 -3.44 -3.02 2.45
CA ILE A 108 -2.28 -2.93 1.55
C ILE A 108 -1.51 -1.66 1.89
N VAL A 109 -0.20 -1.78 2.10
CA VAL A 109 0.72 -0.67 2.36
C VAL A 109 1.88 -0.75 1.36
N SER A 110 2.15 0.34 0.66
CA SER A 110 3.31 0.43 -0.25
C SER A 110 4.61 0.62 0.53
N ALA A 111 5.64 -0.14 0.19
CA ALA A 111 6.94 -0.08 0.89
C ALA A 111 7.87 1.07 0.43
N ASN A 112 7.41 1.92 -0.47
CA ASN A 112 8.16 3.08 -0.98
C ASN A 112 7.51 4.42 -0.59
N GLU A 113 6.66 4.40 0.42
CA GLU A 113 5.93 5.56 0.92
C GLU A 113 5.83 5.46 2.44
N ILE A 114 6.05 6.57 3.15
CA ILE A 114 5.79 6.65 4.59
C ILE A 114 4.58 7.53 4.82
N VAL A 115 3.67 7.05 5.63
CA VAL A 115 2.45 7.72 6.03
C VAL A 115 2.44 7.86 7.54
N ASP A 116 2.47 9.10 8.03
CA ASP A 116 2.45 9.42 9.46
C ASP A 116 0.99 9.50 9.96
N MET A 117 0.35 8.33 10.02
CA MET A 117 -1.03 8.14 10.51
C MET A 117 -1.09 6.91 11.39
N ASP A 118 -1.93 6.92 12.41
CA ASP A 118 -2.24 5.72 13.20
C ASP A 118 -3.07 4.75 12.35
N MET A 119 -2.45 3.69 11.85
CA MET A 119 -3.11 2.71 10.98
C MET A 119 -4.21 1.95 11.70
N HIS A 120 -4.10 1.74 13.01
CA HIS A 120 -5.20 1.16 13.79
C HIS A 120 -6.44 2.06 13.73
N GLN A 121 -6.27 3.36 14.01
CA GLN A 121 -7.38 4.31 13.95
C GLN A 121 -7.97 4.42 12.54
N VAL A 122 -7.13 4.43 11.50
CA VAL A 122 -7.57 4.44 10.10
C VAL A 122 -8.48 3.25 9.79
N VAL A 123 -8.08 2.04 10.20
CA VAL A 123 -8.88 0.83 9.99
C VAL A 123 -10.19 0.90 10.79
N GLN A 124 -10.14 1.38 12.05
CA GLN A 124 -11.35 1.53 12.87
C GLN A 124 -12.34 2.54 12.27
N ASP A 125 -11.86 3.64 11.68
CA ASP A 125 -12.71 4.63 11.03
C ASP A 125 -13.43 4.05 9.81
N PHE A 126 -12.76 3.24 8.99
CA PHE A 126 -13.41 2.56 7.86
C PHE A 126 -14.47 1.57 8.35
N ARG A 127 -14.15 0.78 9.39
CA ARG A 127 -15.09 -0.18 9.99
C ARG A 127 -16.33 0.51 10.59
N ALA A 128 -16.12 1.56 11.37
CA ALA A 128 -17.19 2.29 12.05
C ALA A 128 -18.16 2.96 11.06
N ARG A 129 -17.65 3.43 9.91
CA ARG A 129 -18.46 4.03 8.84
C ARG A 129 -19.09 3.00 7.92
N GLY A 130 -18.83 1.70 8.12
CA GLY A 130 -19.43 0.60 7.36
C GLY A 130 -18.99 0.56 5.89
N PHE A 131 -17.76 0.95 5.59
CA PHE A 131 -17.21 0.87 4.25
C PHE A 131 -16.82 -0.57 3.88
N ASP A 132 -16.78 -0.85 2.58
CA ASP A 132 -16.31 -2.11 2.01
C ASP A 132 -14.87 -2.02 1.50
N GLY A 133 -14.37 -0.78 1.33
CA GLY A 133 -12.99 -0.45 1.03
C GLY A 133 -12.68 0.99 1.39
N GLY A 134 -11.40 1.35 1.41
CA GLY A 134 -11.01 2.71 1.75
C GLY A 134 -9.55 3.01 1.44
N THR A 135 -9.22 4.29 1.39
CA THR A 135 -7.85 4.78 1.17
C THR A 135 -7.58 6.08 1.91
N LEU A 136 -6.31 6.34 2.17
CA LEU A 136 -5.84 7.64 2.64
C LEU A 136 -5.60 8.56 1.44
N THR A 137 -5.97 9.85 1.58
CA THR A 137 -5.78 10.83 0.51
C THR A 137 -5.09 12.09 1.01
N PHE A 138 -4.35 12.73 0.12
CA PHE A 138 -3.74 14.05 0.34
C PHE A 138 -3.91 14.93 -0.90
N SER A 139 -3.76 16.24 -0.73
CA SER A 139 -3.93 17.18 -1.85
C SER A 139 -2.74 17.18 -2.78
N SER A 140 -2.94 16.74 -4.03
CA SER A 140 -1.94 16.79 -5.11
C SER A 140 -2.62 16.82 -6.46
N ILE A 141 -1.87 17.25 -7.50
CA ILE A 141 -2.25 17.15 -8.93
C ILE A 141 -1.15 16.50 -9.76
N HIS A 142 -0.12 15.95 -9.11
CA HIS A 142 1.03 15.39 -9.82
C HIS A 142 0.69 14.01 -10.42
N PRO A 143 0.85 13.77 -11.74
CA PRO A 143 0.35 12.58 -12.43
C PRO A 143 1.01 11.24 -12.01
N ARG A 144 2.01 11.26 -11.13
CA ARG A 144 2.62 10.03 -10.61
C ARG A 144 1.72 9.22 -9.66
N TYR A 145 0.67 9.86 -9.09
CA TYR A 145 -0.16 9.25 -8.07
C TYR A 145 -1.41 8.57 -8.64
N SER A 146 -2.02 7.70 -7.85
CA SER A 146 -3.41 7.33 -8.04
C SER A 146 -4.31 8.41 -7.43
N TYR A 147 -5.54 8.51 -7.92
CA TYR A 147 -6.51 9.52 -7.51
C TYR A 147 -7.87 8.89 -7.25
N VAL A 148 -8.64 9.51 -6.36
CA VAL A 148 -10.05 9.20 -6.17
C VAL A 148 -10.90 10.46 -6.32
N ARG A 149 -12.05 10.34 -6.98
CA ARG A 149 -13.08 11.37 -7.00
C ARG A 149 -14.11 11.05 -5.94
N LEU A 150 -14.50 12.07 -5.18
CA LEU A 150 -15.47 11.93 -4.10
C LEU A 150 -16.80 12.57 -4.50
N ASP A 151 -17.88 12.03 -3.97
CA ASP A 151 -19.20 12.66 -4.01
C ASP A 151 -19.36 13.72 -2.90
N THR A 152 -20.57 14.26 -2.76
CA THR A 152 -20.90 15.28 -1.74
C THR A 152 -20.90 14.73 -0.32
N ALA A 153 -20.99 13.42 -0.14
CA ALA A 153 -20.91 12.74 1.15
C ALA A 153 -19.45 12.37 1.54
N GLY A 154 -18.48 12.60 0.64
CA GLY A 154 -17.08 12.26 0.82
C GLY A 154 -16.78 10.77 0.56
N GLU A 155 -17.66 10.06 -0.15
CA GLU A 155 -17.44 8.69 -0.58
C GLU A 155 -16.81 8.65 -1.98
N VAL A 156 -15.98 7.65 -2.23
CA VAL A 156 -15.33 7.47 -3.54
C VAL A 156 -16.35 7.04 -4.58
N ILE A 157 -16.38 7.74 -5.71
CA ILE A 157 -17.22 7.42 -6.87
C ILE A 157 -16.42 7.03 -8.11
N GLU A 158 -15.11 7.27 -8.10
CA GLU A 158 -14.20 6.92 -9.20
C GLU A 158 -12.77 6.86 -8.68
N ALA A 159 -11.97 5.93 -9.19
CA ALA A 159 -10.54 5.86 -8.96
C ALA A 159 -9.77 5.80 -10.29
N ALA A 160 -8.63 6.47 -10.36
CA ALA A 160 -7.76 6.49 -11.54
C ALA A 160 -6.29 6.37 -11.15
N GLN A 161 -5.50 5.72 -12.00
CA GLN A 161 -4.06 5.63 -11.86
C GLN A 161 -3.38 6.63 -12.80
N GLN A 162 -2.44 7.42 -12.28
CA GLN A 162 -1.63 8.38 -13.06
C GLN A 162 -2.46 9.40 -13.86
N ASN A 163 -3.71 9.60 -13.47
CA ASN A 163 -4.61 10.55 -14.06
C ASN A 163 -5.29 11.40 -12.96
N PRO A 164 -4.95 12.69 -12.84
CA PRO A 164 -5.48 13.57 -11.79
C PRO A 164 -6.96 13.93 -12.05
N ILE A 165 -7.88 13.02 -11.77
CA ILE A 165 -9.33 13.23 -11.89
C ILE A 165 -9.91 14.13 -10.79
N SER A 166 -9.12 14.44 -9.78
CA SER A 166 -9.45 15.31 -8.64
C SER A 166 -8.16 15.82 -7.99
N ARG A 167 -8.27 16.47 -6.81
CA ARG A 167 -7.13 16.80 -5.95
C ARG A 167 -6.83 15.72 -4.89
N ASN A 168 -7.62 14.64 -4.81
CA ASN A 168 -7.46 13.61 -3.80
C ASN A 168 -6.53 12.51 -4.34
N ALA A 169 -5.22 12.72 -4.19
CA ALA A 169 -4.20 11.72 -4.49
C ALA A 169 -4.16 10.67 -3.38
N THR A 170 -3.96 9.38 -3.70
CA THR A 170 -3.87 8.32 -2.71
C THR A 170 -2.45 8.18 -2.17
N ALA A 171 -2.33 7.83 -0.89
CA ALA A 171 -1.07 7.71 -0.15
C ALA A 171 -0.53 6.27 -0.06
N GLY A 172 -0.82 5.41 -1.05
CA GLY A 172 -0.30 4.05 -1.10
C GLY A 172 -0.86 3.10 -0.02
N VAL A 173 -1.91 3.51 0.68
CA VAL A 173 -2.61 2.72 1.70
C VAL A 173 -4.02 2.43 1.22
N PHE A 174 -4.37 1.13 1.13
CA PHE A 174 -5.68 0.67 0.67
C PHE A 174 -6.22 -0.40 1.61
N TRP A 175 -7.38 -0.15 2.21
CA TRP A 175 -8.08 -1.11 3.03
C TRP A 175 -9.25 -1.74 2.27
N PHE A 176 -9.47 -3.03 2.47
CA PHE A 176 -10.60 -3.79 1.94
C PHE A 176 -11.19 -4.62 3.07
N LYS A 177 -12.50 -4.54 3.23
CA LYS A 177 -13.25 -5.31 4.24
C LYS A 177 -13.13 -6.81 4.05
N SER A 178 -12.76 -7.26 2.87
CA SER A 178 -12.59 -8.67 2.53
C SER A 178 -11.50 -8.85 1.48
N VAL A 179 -10.56 -9.76 1.75
CA VAL A 179 -9.58 -10.24 0.77
C VAL A 179 -10.26 -10.69 -0.52
N GLY A 180 -11.37 -11.43 -0.40
CA GLY A 180 -12.12 -11.93 -1.55
C GLY A 180 -12.66 -10.83 -2.45
N ALA A 181 -13.14 -9.72 -1.87
CA ALA A 181 -13.62 -8.57 -2.64
C ALA A 181 -12.49 -7.92 -3.46
N PHE A 182 -11.31 -7.74 -2.87
CA PHE A 182 -10.13 -7.24 -3.56
C PHE A 182 -9.69 -8.18 -4.69
N VAL A 183 -9.56 -9.48 -4.40
CA VAL A 183 -9.14 -10.49 -5.38
C VAL A 183 -10.08 -10.51 -6.60
N GLU A 184 -11.39 -10.51 -6.38
CA GLU A 184 -12.37 -10.48 -7.47
C GLU A 184 -12.36 -9.15 -8.23
N ALA A 185 -12.13 -8.03 -7.57
CA ALA A 185 -12.01 -6.73 -8.22
C ALA A 185 -10.80 -6.71 -9.18
N VAL A 186 -9.62 -7.11 -8.72
CA VAL A 186 -8.41 -7.15 -9.56
C VAL A 186 -8.55 -8.16 -10.69
N LYS A 187 -9.10 -9.36 -10.45
CA LYS A 187 -9.40 -10.32 -11.52
C LYS A 187 -10.37 -9.75 -12.56
N SER A 188 -11.36 -8.96 -12.14
CA SER A 188 -12.29 -8.28 -13.05
C SER A 188 -11.58 -7.25 -13.92
N MET A 189 -10.70 -6.43 -13.32
CA MET A 189 -9.86 -5.47 -14.06
C MET A 189 -9.02 -6.18 -15.14
N ILE A 190 -8.35 -7.29 -14.76
CA ILE A 190 -7.51 -8.06 -15.70
C ILE A 190 -8.36 -8.60 -16.86
N ARG A 191 -9.51 -9.22 -16.58
CA ARG A 191 -10.43 -9.74 -17.62
C ARG A 191 -10.91 -8.66 -18.59
N LYS A 192 -11.07 -7.42 -18.10
CA LYS A 192 -11.51 -6.27 -18.92
C LYS A 192 -10.38 -5.56 -19.63
N GLY A 193 -9.13 -5.91 -19.35
CA GLY A 193 -7.96 -5.17 -19.83
C GLY A 193 -7.88 -3.74 -19.27
N ALA A 194 -8.46 -3.47 -18.10
CA ALA A 194 -8.50 -2.15 -17.47
C ALA A 194 -7.15 -1.81 -16.81
N SER A 195 -6.09 -1.76 -17.63
CA SER A 195 -4.72 -1.43 -17.22
C SER A 195 -4.42 0.07 -17.43
N THR A 196 -3.37 0.54 -16.79
CA THR A 196 -2.75 1.85 -17.03
C THR A 196 -1.31 1.61 -17.43
N ASN A 197 -0.92 2.00 -18.65
CA ASN A 197 0.41 1.73 -19.21
C ASN A 197 0.79 0.24 -19.09
N ASP A 198 -0.11 -0.65 -19.49
CA ASP A 198 0.03 -2.10 -19.44
C ASP A 198 0.26 -2.70 -18.04
N ALA A 199 -0.06 -1.95 -16.99
CA ALA A 199 0.07 -2.38 -15.61
C ALA A 199 -1.24 -2.20 -14.82
N PHE A 200 -1.46 -3.07 -13.83
CA PHE A 200 -2.59 -3.04 -12.93
C PHE A 200 -2.15 -2.54 -11.54
N TYR A 201 -3.00 -1.74 -10.91
CA TYR A 201 -2.72 -1.09 -9.62
C TYR A 201 -3.88 -1.28 -8.64
N PRO A 202 -3.63 -1.18 -7.30
CA PRO A 202 -4.68 -1.39 -6.30
C PRO A 202 -5.82 -0.38 -6.35
N ALA A 203 -5.53 0.92 -6.56
CA ALA A 203 -6.56 1.96 -6.53
C ALA A 203 -7.71 1.77 -7.54
N PRO A 204 -7.46 1.47 -8.83
CA PRO A 204 -8.54 1.22 -9.78
C PRO A 204 -9.41 -0.01 -9.48
N ALA A 205 -8.98 -0.92 -8.57
CA ALA A 205 -9.84 -2.02 -8.11
C ALA A 205 -11.12 -1.52 -7.43
N PHE A 206 -11.08 -0.31 -6.86
CA PHE A 206 -12.29 0.33 -6.31
C PHE A 206 -13.39 0.52 -7.36
N ASN A 207 -13.06 0.80 -8.61
CA ASN A 207 -14.06 0.94 -9.67
C ASN A 207 -14.86 -0.37 -9.87
N GLU A 208 -14.20 -1.51 -9.80
CA GLU A 208 -14.87 -2.82 -9.91
C GLU A 208 -15.76 -3.13 -8.70
N MET A 209 -15.39 -2.63 -7.52
CA MET A 209 -16.22 -2.74 -6.32
C MET A 209 -17.42 -1.77 -6.37
N LEU A 210 -17.22 -0.54 -6.84
CA LEU A 210 -18.30 0.45 -7.06
C LEU A 210 -19.37 -0.06 -8.03
N LEU A 211 -18.98 -0.76 -9.09
CA LEU A 211 -19.92 -1.43 -10.00
C LEU A 211 -20.80 -2.48 -9.32
N LYS A 212 -20.36 -2.99 -8.16
CA LYS A 212 -21.12 -3.91 -7.29
C LYS A 212 -21.81 -3.21 -6.12
N GLN A 213 -21.94 -1.87 -6.20
CA GLN A 213 -22.55 -1.01 -5.16
C GLN A 213 -21.82 -1.04 -3.82
N ALA A 214 -20.53 -1.38 -3.82
CA ALA A 214 -19.71 -1.28 -2.62
C ALA A 214 -19.50 0.19 -2.23
N ARG A 215 -19.44 0.47 -0.93
CA ARG A 215 -19.15 1.80 -0.38
C ARG A 215 -17.66 1.92 -0.10
N ILE A 216 -17.02 2.90 -0.71
CA ILE A 216 -15.57 3.13 -0.60
C ILE A 216 -15.32 4.47 0.09
N GLY A 217 -14.57 4.43 1.19
CA GLY A 217 -14.22 5.61 1.97
C GLY A 217 -12.91 6.27 1.53
N ALA A 218 -12.81 7.56 1.80
CA ALA A 218 -11.55 8.30 1.76
C ALA A 218 -11.34 9.05 3.08
N ILE A 219 -10.14 8.94 3.65
CA ILE A 219 -9.74 9.71 4.83
C ILE A 219 -8.68 10.72 4.36
N PRO A 220 -8.97 12.03 4.41
CA PRO A 220 -8.00 13.05 4.04
C PRO A 220 -6.93 13.20 5.13
N MET A 221 -5.71 13.46 4.69
CA MET A 221 -4.60 13.79 5.57
C MET A 221 -3.82 15.00 5.03
N GLU A 222 -3.08 15.65 5.91
CA GLU A 222 -2.17 16.72 5.51
C GLU A 222 -1.03 16.17 4.65
N ALA A 223 -0.65 16.89 3.59
CA ALA A 223 0.41 16.47 2.69
C ALA A 223 1.77 16.33 3.41
N ALA A 224 2.00 17.05 4.50
CA ALA A 224 3.20 16.95 5.33
C ALA A 224 3.36 15.59 6.03
N ARG A 225 2.26 14.83 6.20
CA ARG A 225 2.24 13.48 6.78
C ARG A 225 2.54 12.38 5.76
N TYR A 226 2.69 12.73 4.49
CA TYR A 226 2.98 11.82 3.40
C TYR A 226 4.38 12.05 2.86
N GLN A 227 5.22 11.03 2.87
CA GLN A 227 6.60 11.08 2.38
C GLN A 227 6.81 10.02 1.30
N PRO A 228 6.78 10.38 0.02
CA PRO A 228 7.15 9.46 -1.06
C PRO A 228 8.66 9.25 -1.07
N LEU A 229 9.10 8.00 -1.21
CA LEU A 229 10.51 7.60 -1.19
C LEU A 229 10.86 6.84 -2.47
N LYS A 230 10.48 7.40 -3.62
CA LYS A 230 10.62 6.77 -4.94
C LYS A 230 11.88 7.22 -5.71
N THR A 231 12.62 8.20 -5.18
CA THR A 231 13.83 8.73 -5.79
C THR A 231 14.87 9.00 -4.71
N GLU A 232 16.16 8.99 -5.06
CA GLU A 232 17.27 9.34 -4.16
C GLU A 232 17.10 10.75 -3.56
N GLN A 233 16.62 11.69 -4.35
CA GLN A 233 16.37 13.06 -3.88
C GLN A 233 15.30 13.10 -2.78
N GLN A 234 14.24 12.29 -2.92
CA GLN A 234 13.18 12.18 -1.91
C GLN A 234 13.70 11.51 -0.63
N LEU A 235 14.55 10.50 -0.79
CA LEU A 235 15.19 9.84 0.35
C LEU A 235 16.10 10.81 1.11
N ALA A 236 17.00 11.52 0.41
CA ALA A 236 17.88 12.51 1.02
C ALA A 236 17.10 13.63 1.75
N ALA A 237 16.00 14.11 1.15
CA ALA A 237 15.13 15.11 1.80
C ALA A 237 14.47 14.54 3.07
N PHE A 238 14.06 13.28 3.05
CA PHE A 238 13.49 12.61 4.23
C PHE A 238 14.54 12.45 5.34
N GLU A 239 15.76 12.06 5.04
CA GLU A 239 16.87 11.95 5.99
C GLU A 239 17.17 13.28 6.68
N GLN A 240 17.27 14.37 5.89
CA GLN A 240 17.48 15.71 6.45
C GLN A 240 16.34 16.11 7.40
N MET A 241 15.11 15.84 7.04
CA MET A 241 13.96 16.13 7.88
C MET A 241 13.98 15.35 9.20
N GLN A 242 14.37 14.06 9.16
CA GLN A 242 14.50 13.25 10.37
C GLN A 242 15.62 13.74 11.29
N LEU A 243 16.76 14.15 10.74
CA LEU A 243 17.86 14.74 11.50
C LEU A 243 17.43 16.04 12.22
N MET A 244 16.65 16.90 11.55
CA MET A 244 16.11 18.12 12.15
C MET A 244 15.11 17.82 13.28
N ARG A 245 14.28 16.78 13.14
CA ARG A 245 13.33 16.37 14.20
C ARG A 245 14.03 15.75 15.42
N SER A 246 15.15 15.05 15.21
CA SER A 246 15.94 14.45 16.31
C SER A 246 16.78 15.49 17.08
N ALA A 247 17.01 16.66 16.51
CA ALA A 247 17.78 17.75 17.10
C ALA A 247 16.92 18.81 17.83
N ALA A 248 15.59 18.70 17.76
CA ALA A 248 14.62 19.58 18.38
C ALA A 248 14.00 18.99 19.65
#